data_0748d824398204d0eaf33631655298eb
#
_entry.id   0748d824398204d0eaf33631655298eb
#
_cell.length_a   1.000
_cell.length_b   1.000
_cell.length_c   1.000
_cell.angle_alpha   90.00
_cell.angle_beta   90.00
_cell.angle_gamma   90.00
#
_symmetry.space_group_name_H-M   'P 1'
#
loop_
_entity.id
_entity.type
_entity.pdbx_description
1 polymer ?
#
loop_
_entity_poly.entity_id
_entity_poly.type
_entity_poly.pdbx_seq_one_letter_code
_entity_poly.pdbx_strand_id
1 'polypeptide(L)'
;MLEPVPGEAAAVADCGAERALVVADYHAGLEVGLRSEGVEIRSRAEARREHLLELLGKTGVDRVVFLGDLGDAIGEPAGAERAELRELLSAVTDRVPVTVAKGNHDGDIEAVTDPFEAVAVADGPGVRVGPVGFCHGHTWPAEDVLAAPVLCTAHEHPRVALVDKVGGRRIERTWLRGSLDPDGFPEYERVGDRLVVCPAFNGLSGGTLVNEADEFLSPFLPGGLADGEAYLLDGTRLGPYRTVSATHR
;
A
#
# COMPACT_ATOMS: atom_id res chain seq x y z
N MET A 1 -3.26 9.48 13.32
CA MET A 1 -4.40 8.60 12.94
C MET A 1 -4.32 8.34 11.45
N LEU A 2 -4.78 7.15 10.97
CA LEU A 2 -4.81 6.84 9.53
C LEU A 2 -6.26 6.57 9.13
N GLU A 3 -6.77 7.35 8.17
CA GLU A 3 -8.16 7.31 7.73
C GLU A 3 -8.23 7.00 6.22
N PRO A 4 -8.80 5.84 5.83
CA PRO A 4 -9.04 5.56 4.42
C PRO A 4 -9.91 6.64 3.76
N VAL A 5 -9.58 7.00 2.53
CA VAL A 5 -10.43 7.86 1.70
C VAL A 5 -11.59 7.00 1.20
N PRO A 6 -12.85 7.36 1.48
CA PRO A 6 -14.00 6.51 1.13
C PRO A 6 -14.06 6.18 -0.36
N GLY A 7 -14.15 4.90 -0.68
CA GLY A 7 -14.20 4.39 -2.05
C GLY A 7 -12.83 4.19 -2.71
N GLU A 8 -11.73 4.57 -2.05
CA GLU A 8 -10.40 4.63 -2.63
C GLU A 8 -9.40 3.67 -1.95
N ALA A 9 -8.42 3.22 -2.71
CA ALA A 9 -7.27 2.50 -2.18
C ALA A 9 -6.15 3.49 -1.76
N ALA A 10 -6.54 4.47 -0.98
CA ALA A 10 -5.66 5.50 -0.44
C ALA A 10 -6.16 5.93 0.93
N ALA A 11 -5.27 6.44 1.77
CA ALA A 11 -5.62 6.92 3.11
C ALA A 11 -4.94 8.26 3.41
N VAL A 12 -5.51 9.02 4.33
CA VAL A 12 -4.87 10.19 4.92
C VAL A 12 -4.29 9.81 6.27
N ALA A 13 -2.98 9.97 6.42
CA ALA A 13 -2.27 9.80 7.69
C ALA A 13 -2.05 11.17 8.34
N ASP A 14 -2.46 11.28 9.59
CA ASP A 14 -2.07 12.40 10.46
C ASP A 14 -0.71 12.08 11.08
N CYS A 15 0.32 12.76 10.59
CA CYS A 15 1.70 12.62 11.02
C CYS A 15 2.10 13.65 12.10
N GLY A 16 1.13 14.32 12.72
CA GLY A 16 1.34 15.33 13.76
C GLY A 16 1.51 16.73 13.16
N ALA A 17 2.71 17.07 12.70
CA ALA A 17 2.97 18.39 12.11
C ALA A 17 2.46 18.53 10.66
N GLU A 18 2.22 17.41 9.98
CA GLU A 18 1.80 17.34 8.57
C GLU A 18 0.82 16.21 8.36
N ARG A 19 0.07 16.26 7.25
CA ARG A 19 -0.82 15.20 6.80
C ARG A 19 -0.27 14.60 5.51
N ALA A 20 -0.31 13.28 5.41
CA ALA A 20 0.17 12.56 4.23
C ALA A 20 -0.94 11.79 3.52
N LEU A 21 -0.98 11.85 2.20
CA LEU A 21 -1.72 10.88 1.39
C LEU A 21 -0.88 9.63 1.24
N VAL A 22 -1.38 8.51 1.73
CA VAL A 22 -0.72 7.20 1.65
C VAL A 22 -1.28 6.42 0.48
N VAL A 23 -0.40 5.97 -0.40
CA VAL A 23 -0.71 5.18 -1.60
C VAL A 23 0.24 4.00 -1.65
N ALA A 24 -0.30 2.79 -1.71
CA ALA A 24 0.47 1.55 -1.72
C ALA A 24 0.42 0.90 -3.10
N ASP A 25 1.50 0.22 -3.48
CA ASP A 25 1.51 -0.69 -4.62
C ASP A 25 0.98 -0.02 -5.90
N TYR A 26 1.64 1.07 -6.30
CA TYR A 26 1.25 1.85 -7.48
C TYR A 26 1.54 1.08 -8.77
N HIS A 27 2.63 0.30 -8.80
CA HIS A 27 3.06 -0.54 -9.90
C HIS A 27 3.01 0.18 -11.26
N ALA A 28 3.78 1.25 -11.39
CA ALA A 28 3.98 1.89 -12.69
C ALA A 28 4.57 0.88 -13.67
N GLY A 29 4.02 0.80 -14.88
CA GLY A 29 4.49 -0.15 -15.88
C GLY A 29 3.87 -1.55 -15.82
N LEU A 30 3.00 -1.89 -14.87
CA LEU A 30 2.36 -3.20 -14.75
C LEU A 30 1.74 -3.67 -16.09
N GLU A 31 1.13 -2.78 -16.84
CA GLU A 31 0.56 -3.11 -18.16
C GLU A 31 1.62 -3.52 -19.18
N VAL A 32 2.89 -3.13 -18.98
CA VAL A 32 4.01 -3.57 -19.83
C VAL A 32 4.33 -5.04 -19.55
N GLY A 33 4.42 -5.40 -18.25
CA GLY A 33 4.60 -6.77 -17.79
C GLY A 33 3.48 -7.67 -18.32
N LEU A 34 2.22 -7.30 -18.09
CA LEU A 34 1.05 -8.06 -18.57
C LEU A 34 1.04 -8.26 -20.09
N ARG A 35 1.44 -7.24 -20.87
CA ARG A 35 1.56 -7.41 -22.34
C ARG A 35 2.66 -8.38 -22.74
N SER A 36 3.77 -8.42 -22.00
CA SER A 36 4.84 -9.39 -22.26
C SER A 36 4.40 -10.85 -22.00
N GLU A 37 3.40 -11.01 -21.12
CA GLU A 37 2.75 -12.30 -20.83
C GLU A 37 1.60 -12.63 -21.81
N GLY A 38 1.38 -11.79 -22.81
CA GLY A 38 0.36 -12.01 -23.84
C GLY A 38 -1.03 -11.44 -23.52
N VAL A 39 -1.16 -10.64 -22.46
CA VAL A 39 -2.42 -9.96 -22.14
C VAL A 39 -2.61 -8.75 -23.04
N GLU A 40 -3.72 -8.68 -23.77
CA GLU A 40 -4.04 -7.51 -24.60
C GLU A 40 -4.68 -6.41 -23.73
N ILE A 41 -3.86 -5.46 -23.25
CA ILE A 41 -4.30 -4.37 -22.37
C ILE A 41 -3.70 -3.02 -22.80
N ARG A 42 -4.50 -1.96 -22.72
CA ARG A 42 -4.04 -0.58 -22.89
C ARG A 42 -3.41 -0.07 -21.60
N SER A 43 -2.43 0.83 -21.74
CA SER A 43 -1.88 1.54 -20.58
C SER A 43 -2.97 2.37 -19.87
N ARG A 44 -2.93 2.33 -18.55
CA ARG A 44 -3.76 3.15 -17.65
C ARG A 44 -2.91 4.18 -16.88
N ALA A 45 -1.66 4.37 -17.28
CA ALA A 45 -0.72 5.26 -16.62
C ALA A 45 -1.27 6.67 -16.41
N GLU A 46 -1.80 7.29 -17.47
CA GLU A 46 -2.40 8.62 -17.41
C GLU A 46 -3.61 8.67 -16.45
N ALA A 47 -4.56 7.75 -16.60
CA ALA A 47 -5.74 7.69 -15.74
C ALA A 47 -5.38 7.43 -14.27
N ARG A 48 -4.39 6.59 -14.00
CA ARG A 48 -3.90 6.30 -12.65
C ARG A 48 -3.25 7.53 -12.02
N ARG A 49 -2.43 8.27 -12.78
CA ARG A 49 -1.83 9.53 -12.36
C ARG A 49 -2.88 10.60 -12.10
N GLU A 50 -3.81 10.81 -13.02
CA GLU A 50 -4.91 11.78 -12.86
C GLU A 50 -5.74 11.48 -11.62
N HIS A 51 -6.08 10.22 -11.39
CA HIS A 51 -6.80 9.79 -10.20
C HIS A 51 -6.05 10.14 -8.90
N LEU A 52 -4.74 9.87 -8.85
CA LEU A 52 -3.91 10.27 -7.70
C LEU A 52 -3.92 11.80 -7.50
N LEU A 53 -3.79 12.58 -8.57
CA LEU A 53 -3.79 14.04 -8.50
C LEU A 53 -5.14 14.61 -8.07
N GLU A 54 -6.25 13.96 -8.43
CA GLU A 54 -7.58 14.30 -7.91
C GLU A 54 -7.69 14.03 -6.41
N LEU A 55 -7.20 12.88 -5.93
CA LEU A 55 -7.17 12.54 -4.50
C LEU A 55 -6.34 13.56 -3.73
N LEU A 56 -5.17 13.93 -4.26
CA LEU A 56 -4.31 14.94 -3.68
C LEU A 56 -5.04 16.29 -3.54
N GLY A 57 -5.77 16.71 -4.60
CA GLY A 57 -6.58 17.93 -4.57
C GLY A 57 -7.74 17.87 -3.59
N LYS A 58 -8.42 16.72 -3.47
CA LYS A 58 -9.55 16.51 -2.56
C LYS A 58 -9.15 16.47 -1.08
N THR A 59 -7.98 15.90 -0.79
CA THR A 59 -7.54 15.68 0.60
C THR A 59 -6.78 16.86 1.21
N GLY A 60 -6.15 17.69 0.37
CA GLY A 60 -5.41 18.88 0.82
C GLY A 60 -4.30 18.53 1.82
N VAL A 61 -3.56 17.47 1.55
CA VAL A 61 -2.45 16.98 2.37
C VAL A 61 -1.16 17.72 2.05
N ASP A 62 -0.18 17.60 2.94
CA ASP A 62 1.10 18.29 2.84
C ASP A 62 2.18 17.44 2.17
N ARG A 63 1.96 16.12 2.00
CA ARG A 63 2.92 15.14 1.48
C ARG A 63 2.19 13.96 0.83
N VAL A 64 2.86 13.27 -0.09
CA VAL A 64 2.49 11.91 -0.51
C VAL A 64 3.50 10.91 0.05
N VAL A 65 3.01 9.79 0.58
CA VAL A 65 3.83 8.62 0.95
C VAL A 65 3.44 7.48 0.01
N PHE A 66 4.38 7.08 -0.86
CA PHE A 66 4.27 5.82 -1.59
C PHE A 66 4.80 4.69 -0.71
N LEU A 67 3.94 3.73 -0.46
CA LEU A 67 4.21 2.62 0.47
C LEU A 67 4.71 1.39 -0.30
N GLY A 68 5.79 1.59 -1.03
CA GLY A 68 6.48 0.58 -1.82
C GLY A 68 5.83 0.19 -3.13
N ASP A 69 6.58 -0.57 -3.90
CA ASP A 69 6.24 -1.03 -5.23
C ASP A 69 5.68 0.09 -6.11
N LEU A 70 6.46 1.20 -6.15
CA LEU A 70 6.15 2.34 -7.00
C LEU A 70 6.31 1.97 -8.47
N GLY A 71 7.39 1.24 -8.83
CA GLY A 71 7.57 0.55 -10.10
C GLY A 71 7.02 -0.88 -10.08
N ASP A 72 6.96 -1.52 -11.23
CA ASP A 72 6.51 -2.91 -11.39
C ASP A 72 7.66 -3.87 -11.69
N ALA A 73 8.66 -3.43 -12.47
CA ALA A 73 9.81 -4.25 -12.82
C ALA A 73 10.80 -4.36 -11.67
N ILE A 74 11.37 -5.55 -11.48
CA ILE A 74 12.49 -5.73 -10.56
C ILE A 74 13.74 -5.14 -11.21
N GLY A 75 14.45 -4.24 -10.52
CA GLY A 75 15.65 -3.58 -10.98
C GLY A 75 15.40 -2.15 -11.47
N GLU A 76 16.26 -1.66 -12.38
CA GLU A 76 16.20 -0.28 -12.87
C GLU A 76 14.96 -0.07 -13.77
N PRO A 77 14.07 0.88 -13.44
CA PRO A 77 12.92 1.19 -14.30
C PRO A 77 13.34 1.61 -15.72
N ALA A 78 12.69 1.05 -16.73
CA ALA A 78 13.04 1.29 -18.12
C ALA A 78 11.82 1.57 -19.02
N GLY A 79 12.05 2.10 -20.20
CA GLY A 79 11.03 2.28 -21.25
C GLY A 79 9.80 3.05 -20.76
N ALA A 80 8.62 2.46 -20.93
CA ALA A 80 7.34 3.08 -20.59
C ALA A 80 7.13 3.22 -19.07
N GLU A 81 7.63 2.28 -18.28
CA GLU A 81 7.61 2.37 -16.82
C GLU A 81 8.40 3.58 -16.31
N ARG A 82 9.64 3.75 -16.78
CA ARG A 82 10.46 4.94 -16.45
C ARG A 82 9.77 6.24 -16.85
N ALA A 83 9.12 6.27 -18.02
CA ALA A 83 8.38 7.45 -18.47
C ALA A 83 7.19 7.75 -17.54
N GLU A 84 6.39 6.74 -17.20
CA GLU A 84 5.27 6.86 -16.26
C GLU A 84 5.71 7.39 -14.89
N LEU A 85 6.79 6.80 -14.32
CA LEU A 85 7.34 7.23 -13.04
C LEU A 85 7.80 8.68 -13.05
N ARG A 86 8.50 9.12 -14.10
CA ARG A 86 8.95 10.52 -14.22
C ARG A 86 7.78 11.49 -14.34
N GLU A 87 6.77 11.16 -15.13
CA GLU A 87 5.56 11.97 -15.26
C GLU A 87 4.78 12.05 -13.96
N LEU A 88 4.67 10.92 -13.24
CA LEU A 88 4.05 10.85 -11.93
C LEU A 88 4.76 11.74 -10.91
N LEU A 89 6.08 11.52 -10.75
CA LEU A 89 6.88 12.25 -9.77
C LEU A 89 6.90 13.75 -10.07
N SER A 90 7.07 14.15 -11.35
CA SER A 90 6.98 15.55 -11.73
C SER A 90 5.64 16.16 -11.32
N ALA A 91 4.52 15.53 -11.67
CA ALA A 91 3.19 16.07 -11.41
C ALA A 91 2.83 16.14 -9.91
N VAL A 92 3.38 15.22 -9.09
CA VAL A 92 3.16 15.22 -7.64
C VAL A 92 4.08 16.21 -6.96
N THR A 93 5.39 16.25 -7.31
CA THR A 93 6.37 17.16 -6.68
C THR A 93 6.15 18.62 -7.02
N ASP A 94 5.47 18.92 -8.13
CA ASP A 94 4.99 20.28 -8.43
C ASP A 94 3.96 20.79 -7.40
N ARG A 95 3.42 19.92 -6.55
CA ARG A 95 2.37 20.25 -5.57
C ARG A 95 2.82 20.04 -4.12
N VAL A 96 3.38 18.87 -3.81
CA VAL A 96 3.80 18.47 -2.46
C VAL A 96 5.03 17.56 -2.52
N PRO A 97 5.86 17.53 -1.48
CA PRO A 97 6.95 16.57 -1.37
C PRO A 97 6.45 15.12 -1.31
N VAL A 98 7.34 14.20 -1.70
CA VAL A 98 7.10 12.76 -1.77
C VAL A 98 8.05 12.02 -0.84
N THR A 99 7.55 10.99 -0.18
CA THR A 99 8.35 9.98 0.50
C THR A 99 8.05 8.62 -0.15
N VAL A 100 9.07 7.86 -0.51
CA VAL A 100 8.95 6.49 -1.00
C VAL A 100 9.55 5.58 0.08
N ALA A 101 8.74 4.68 0.66
CA ALA A 101 9.24 3.57 1.45
C ALA A 101 9.41 2.39 0.49
N LYS A 102 10.66 2.02 0.15
CA LYS A 102 10.94 1.05 -0.93
C LYS A 102 10.23 -0.28 -0.71
N GLY A 103 9.63 -0.79 -1.79
CA GLY A 103 9.14 -2.16 -1.90
C GLY A 103 10.17 -3.09 -2.52
N ASN A 104 9.80 -4.34 -2.73
CA ASN A 104 10.69 -5.33 -3.35
C ASN A 104 10.87 -5.12 -4.86
N HIS A 105 9.99 -4.36 -5.52
CA HIS A 105 10.14 -3.95 -6.91
C HIS A 105 10.96 -2.66 -7.07
N ASP A 106 11.22 -1.92 -6.00
CA ASP A 106 11.89 -0.60 -6.05
C ASP A 106 13.43 -0.67 -5.88
N GLY A 107 14.07 -1.77 -6.27
CA GLY A 107 15.51 -1.99 -6.05
C GLY A 107 16.38 -0.81 -6.47
N ASP A 108 16.24 -0.35 -7.70
CA ASP A 108 17.01 0.74 -8.32
C ASP A 108 16.14 1.96 -8.62
N ILE A 109 15.14 2.26 -7.79
CA ILE A 109 14.20 3.37 -7.99
C ILE A 109 14.89 4.73 -7.98
N GLU A 110 16.06 4.84 -7.33
CA GLU A 110 16.90 6.03 -7.29
C GLU A 110 17.27 6.53 -8.70
N ALA A 111 17.40 5.64 -9.68
CA ALA A 111 17.64 6.00 -11.08
C ALA A 111 16.55 6.92 -11.70
N VAL A 112 15.38 6.95 -11.05
CA VAL A 112 14.25 7.79 -11.45
C VAL A 112 13.98 8.90 -10.44
N THR A 113 14.20 8.66 -9.14
CA THR A 113 13.87 9.61 -8.05
C THR A 113 14.96 10.66 -7.82
N ASP A 114 16.25 10.34 -8.02
CA ASP A 114 17.37 11.25 -7.77
C ASP A 114 17.27 12.64 -8.44
N PRO A 115 16.67 12.78 -9.64
CA PRO A 115 16.49 14.11 -10.24
C PRO A 115 15.49 15.02 -9.52
N PHE A 116 14.71 14.50 -8.55
CA PHE A 116 13.65 15.22 -7.87
C PHE A 116 14.06 15.54 -6.41
N GLU A 117 14.49 16.77 -6.14
CA GLU A 117 14.90 17.20 -4.79
C GLU A 117 13.77 17.07 -3.74
N ALA A 118 12.50 17.08 -4.18
CA ALA A 118 11.33 16.93 -3.32
C ALA A 118 10.95 15.46 -3.04
N VAL A 119 11.75 14.49 -3.50
CA VAL A 119 11.52 13.06 -3.25
C VAL A 119 12.57 12.55 -2.27
N ALA A 120 12.09 11.98 -1.16
CA ALA A 120 12.91 11.24 -0.21
C ALA A 120 12.62 9.74 -0.35
N VAL A 121 13.66 8.93 -0.47
CA VAL A 121 13.57 7.47 -0.54
C VAL A 121 14.07 6.88 0.77
N ALA A 122 13.29 5.99 1.36
CA ALA A 122 13.66 5.21 2.54
C ALA A 122 13.77 3.73 2.16
N ASP A 123 14.77 3.04 2.70
CA ASP A 123 15.00 1.61 2.46
C ASP A 123 13.86 0.72 2.94
N GLY A 124 13.87 -0.55 2.55
CA GLY A 124 12.81 -1.53 2.82
C GLY A 124 12.30 -1.61 4.28
N PRO A 125 13.16 -1.47 5.33
CA PRO A 125 12.69 -1.37 6.72
C PRO A 125 11.78 -0.18 7.02
N GLY A 126 11.69 0.79 6.11
CA GLY A 126 10.70 1.86 6.16
C GLY A 126 11.18 3.14 6.83
N VAL A 127 10.23 4.02 7.12
CA VAL A 127 10.46 5.34 7.70
C VAL A 127 9.35 5.70 8.67
N ARG A 128 9.71 6.37 9.76
CA ARG A 128 8.75 6.94 10.70
C ARG A 128 8.53 8.42 10.44
N VAL A 129 7.26 8.82 10.33
CA VAL A 129 6.87 10.24 10.27
C VAL A 129 5.89 10.52 11.42
N GLY A 130 6.35 11.19 12.43
CA GLY A 130 5.57 11.45 13.64
C GLY A 130 5.04 10.18 14.32
N PRO A 131 3.72 10.04 14.50
CA PRO A 131 3.11 8.86 15.14
C PRO A 131 2.90 7.67 14.19
N VAL A 132 3.31 7.76 12.92
CA VAL A 132 3.08 6.71 11.93
C VAL A 132 4.40 6.16 11.40
N GLY A 133 4.54 4.83 11.47
CA GLY A 133 5.58 4.08 10.79
C GLY A 133 5.08 3.61 9.43
N PHE A 134 5.88 3.77 8.41
CA PHE A 134 5.59 3.37 7.03
C PHE A 134 6.64 2.38 6.55
N CYS A 135 6.24 1.18 6.18
CA CYS A 135 7.09 0.21 5.49
C CYS A 135 6.26 -0.56 4.47
N HIS A 136 6.89 -1.00 3.39
CA HIS A 136 6.15 -1.80 2.40
C HIS A 136 5.66 -3.12 2.98
N GLY A 137 6.49 -3.86 3.69
CA GLY A 137 6.08 -5.10 4.35
C GLY A 137 6.74 -6.37 3.79
N HIS A 138 7.56 -6.28 2.74
CA HIS A 138 8.33 -7.40 2.21
C HIS A 138 9.52 -7.81 3.09
N THR A 139 9.90 -6.95 4.03
CA THR A 139 10.95 -7.18 5.02
C THR A 139 10.50 -6.70 6.40
N TRP A 140 11.28 -7.03 7.42
CA TRP A 140 11.02 -6.58 8.79
C TRP A 140 11.18 -5.05 8.91
N PRO A 141 10.28 -4.34 9.62
CA PRO A 141 10.39 -2.90 9.83
C PRO A 141 11.59 -2.52 10.71
N ALA A 142 12.07 -1.29 10.59
CA ALA A 142 13.05 -0.75 11.55
C ALA A 142 12.43 -0.60 12.95
N GLU A 143 13.26 -0.59 14.01
CA GLU A 143 12.78 -0.54 15.40
C GLU A 143 11.92 0.68 15.70
N ASP A 144 12.31 1.85 15.21
CA ASP A 144 11.55 3.09 15.40
C ASP A 144 10.26 3.13 14.58
N VAL A 145 10.25 2.46 13.41
CA VAL A 145 9.08 2.28 12.53
C VAL A 145 8.04 1.40 13.22
N LEU A 146 8.46 0.24 13.74
CA LEU A 146 7.56 -0.67 14.45
C LEU A 146 7.07 -0.09 15.79
N ALA A 147 7.92 0.68 16.49
CA ALA A 147 7.57 1.34 17.74
C ALA A 147 6.62 2.54 17.57
N ALA A 148 6.26 2.91 16.35
CA ALA A 148 5.28 3.96 16.10
C ALA A 148 3.86 3.51 16.54
N PRO A 149 3.03 4.41 17.11
CA PRO A 149 1.65 4.08 17.50
C PRO A 149 0.81 3.42 16.41
N VAL A 150 1.08 3.73 15.14
CA VAL A 150 0.45 3.10 13.97
C VAL A 150 1.50 2.64 13.00
N LEU A 151 1.52 1.36 12.67
CA LEU A 151 2.28 0.81 11.56
C LEU A 151 1.36 0.72 10.33
N CYS A 152 1.78 1.37 9.25
CA CYS A 152 1.12 1.30 7.95
C CYS A 152 1.99 0.48 7.00
N THR A 153 1.43 -0.59 6.42
CA THR A 153 2.13 -1.51 5.54
C THR A 153 1.30 -1.86 4.30
N ALA A 154 1.91 -2.51 3.34
CA ALA A 154 1.35 -2.90 2.04
C ALA A 154 1.76 -4.33 1.66
N HIS A 155 2.23 -4.56 0.42
CA HIS A 155 2.79 -5.81 -0.09
C HIS A 155 1.78 -6.96 -0.27
N GLU A 156 0.87 -7.14 0.68
CA GLU A 156 -0.16 -8.17 0.62
C GLU A 156 -1.20 -7.92 -0.47
N HIS A 157 -1.38 -6.65 -0.88
CA HIS A 157 -2.52 -6.24 -1.69
C HIS A 157 -3.83 -6.87 -1.19
N PRO A 158 -4.22 -6.68 0.08
CA PRO A 158 -5.26 -7.50 0.71
C PRO A 158 -6.58 -7.46 -0.04
N ARG A 159 -7.13 -8.66 -0.24
CA ARG A 159 -8.41 -8.91 -0.91
C ARG A 159 -9.25 -9.87 -0.09
N VAL A 160 -10.55 -9.80 -0.28
CA VAL A 160 -11.50 -10.77 0.30
C VAL A 160 -12.32 -11.45 -0.79
N ALA A 161 -12.52 -12.74 -0.65
CA ALA A 161 -13.49 -13.49 -1.46
C ALA A 161 -14.85 -13.45 -0.75
N LEU A 162 -15.84 -12.87 -1.41
CA LEU A 162 -17.23 -12.84 -0.94
C LEU A 162 -18.04 -13.80 -1.82
N VAL A 163 -18.83 -14.67 -1.20
CA VAL A 163 -19.70 -15.61 -1.93
C VAL A 163 -21.14 -15.30 -1.54
N ASP A 164 -22.02 -15.15 -2.49
CA ASP A 164 -23.43 -14.91 -2.23
C ASP A 164 -24.20 -16.22 -1.96
N LYS A 165 -25.48 -16.10 -1.61
CA LYS A 165 -26.35 -17.23 -1.25
C LYS A 165 -26.62 -18.20 -2.40
N VAL A 166 -26.33 -17.81 -3.65
CA VAL A 166 -26.53 -18.63 -4.86
C VAL A 166 -25.21 -19.13 -5.44
N GLY A 167 -24.08 -18.91 -4.75
CA GLY A 167 -22.75 -19.39 -5.12
C GLY A 167 -21.95 -18.46 -6.03
N GLY A 168 -22.44 -17.26 -6.30
CA GLY A 168 -21.67 -16.22 -7.00
C GLY A 168 -20.49 -15.78 -6.16
N ARG A 169 -19.27 -15.81 -6.73
CA ARG A 169 -18.02 -15.40 -6.07
C ARG A 169 -17.53 -14.06 -6.60
N ARG A 170 -17.22 -13.12 -5.68
CA ARG A 170 -16.68 -11.80 -5.98
C ARG A 170 -15.43 -11.58 -5.14
N ILE A 171 -14.38 -11.03 -5.74
CA ILE A 171 -13.14 -10.67 -5.05
C ILE A 171 -13.06 -9.16 -5.00
N GLU A 172 -12.92 -8.62 -3.78
CA GLU A 172 -12.85 -7.20 -3.53
C GLU A 172 -11.54 -6.82 -2.84
N ARG A 173 -10.99 -5.66 -3.18
CA ARG A 173 -9.89 -5.07 -2.41
C ARG A 173 -10.38 -4.68 -1.03
N THR A 174 -9.53 -4.84 -0.03
CA THR A 174 -9.90 -4.58 1.35
C THR A 174 -8.76 -3.93 2.13
N TRP A 175 -9.10 -3.12 3.10
CA TRP A 175 -8.22 -2.71 4.17
C TRP A 175 -8.21 -3.82 5.22
N LEU A 176 -7.04 -4.22 5.71
CA LEU A 176 -6.92 -5.09 6.86
C LEU A 176 -6.39 -4.27 8.03
N ARG A 177 -7.12 -4.22 9.13
CA ARG A 177 -6.81 -3.35 10.27
C ARG A 177 -6.95 -4.11 11.57
N GLY A 178 -6.02 -3.88 12.50
CA GLY A 178 -6.08 -4.51 13.82
C GLY A 178 -5.05 -3.95 14.78
N SER A 179 -4.87 -4.62 15.90
CA SER A 179 -3.81 -4.36 16.86
C SER A 179 -2.53 -5.09 16.43
N LEU A 180 -1.37 -4.49 16.70
CA LEU A 180 -0.11 -5.22 16.62
C LEU A 180 -0.04 -6.26 17.74
N ASP A 181 0.42 -7.46 17.42
CA ASP A 181 0.68 -8.51 18.39
C ASP A 181 2.18 -8.57 18.70
N PRO A 182 2.62 -8.16 19.91
CA PRO A 182 4.03 -8.20 20.26
C PRO A 182 4.67 -9.59 20.14
N ASP A 183 3.90 -10.66 20.30
CA ASP A 183 4.41 -12.03 20.18
C ASP A 183 4.85 -12.36 18.75
N GLY A 184 4.34 -11.62 17.75
CA GLY A 184 4.78 -11.71 16.36
C GLY A 184 6.11 -10.99 16.07
N PHE A 185 6.67 -10.27 17.05
CA PHE A 185 7.87 -9.45 16.92
C PHE A 185 8.90 -9.71 18.05
N PRO A 186 9.31 -10.94 18.28
CA PRO A 186 10.10 -11.33 19.47
C PRO A 186 11.49 -10.69 19.55
N GLU A 187 12.03 -10.20 18.44
CA GLU A 187 13.36 -9.57 18.39
C GLU A 187 13.30 -8.03 18.68
N TYR A 188 12.10 -7.46 18.86
CA TYR A 188 11.93 -6.01 19.04
C TYR A 188 11.65 -5.65 20.49
N GLU A 189 12.32 -4.59 20.97
CA GLU A 189 12.10 -4.09 22.33
C GLU A 189 10.75 -3.38 22.49
N ARG A 190 10.23 -2.80 21.40
CA ARG A 190 8.99 -2.02 21.40
C ARG A 190 8.18 -2.30 20.14
N VAL A 191 6.91 -2.55 20.36
CA VAL A 191 5.90 -2.73 19.31
C VAL A 191 4.82 -1.68 19.53
N GLY A 192 4.38 -1.05 18.45
CA GLY A 192 3.29 -0.06 18.48
C GLY A 192 1.93 -0.68 18.75
N ASP A 193 0.89 0.12 18.60
CA ASP A 193 -0.46 -0.29 19.01
C ASP A 193 -1.27 -0.89 17.84
N ARG A 194 -1.18 -0.31 16.65
CA ARG A 194 -2.07 -0.60 15.53
C ARG A 194 -1.32 -0.93 14.25
N LEU A 195 -1.90 -1.86 13.50
CA LEU A 195 -1.48 -2.22 12.16
C LEU A 195 -2.57 -1.91 11.14
N VAL A 196 -2.18 -1.31 10.02
CA VAL A 196 -3.02 -1.12 8.84
C VAL A 196 -2.29 -1.66 7.63
N VAL A 197 -2.88 -2.67 6.98
CA VAL A 197 -2.40 -3.19 5.69
C VAL A 197 -3.24 -2.55 4.59
N CYS A 198 -2.56 -1.81 3.72
CA CYS A 198 -3.19 -1.04 2.65
C CYS A 198 -3.53 -1.93 1.44
N PRO A 199 -4.69 -1.72 0.80
CA PRO A 199 -4.95 -2.31 -0.51
C PRO A 199 -4.09 -1.67 -1.59
N ALA A 200 -3.73 -2.44 -2.63
CA ALA A 200 -3.02 -1.91 -3.78
C ALA A 200 -3.80 -0.80 -4.49
N PHE A 201 -3.13 0.31 -4.78
CA PHE A 201 -3.70 1.42 -5.54
C PHE A 201 -3.99 0.99 -6.99
N ASN A 202 -3.06 0.24 -7.59
CA ASN A 202 -3.25 -0.31 -8.92
C ASN A 202 -4.30 -1.44 -8.90
N GLY A 203 -5.47 -1.17 -9.46
CA GLY A 203 -6.56 -2.14 -9.50
C GLY A 203 -6.32 -3.39 -10.37
N LEU A 204 -5.23 -3.41 -11.15
CA LEU A 204 -4.83 -4.57 -11.95
C LEU A 204 -3.94 -5.55 -11.16
N SER A 205 -3.34 -5.12 -10.05
CA SER A 205 -2.50 -5.98 -9.22
C SER A 205 -3.31 -7.15 -8.66
N GLY A 206 -2.68 -8.30 -8.55
CA GLY A 206 -3.18 -9.45 -7.80
C GLY A 206 -3.31 -9.14 -6.31
N GLY A 207 -3.24 -10.14 -5.46
CA GLY A 207 -3.17 -9.94 -3.99
C GLY A 207 -3.61 -11.16 -3.19
N THR A 208 -3.32 -11.12 -1.90
CA THR A 208 -3.63 -12.16 -0.93
C THR A 208 -5.12 -12.15 -0.58
N LEU A 209 -5.78 -13.30 -0.72
CA LEU A 209 -7.15 -13.50 -0.23
C LEU A 209 -7.12 -13.71 1.28
N VAL A 210 -7.11 -12.64 2.05
CA VAL A 210 -6.85 -12.66 3.50
C VAL A 210 -7.81 -13.53 4.29
N ASN A 211 -9.00 -13.80 3.77
CA ASN A 211 -9.99 -14.68 4.40
C ASN A 211 -9.88 -16.15 3.97
N GLU A 212 -8.98 -16.49 3.06
CA GLU A 212 -8.76 -17.86 2.57
C GLU A 212 -7.30 -18.31 2.76
N ALA A 213 -6.34 -17.38 2.85
CA ALA A 213 -4.93 -17.68 2.93
C ALA A 213 -4.51 -18.09 4.36
N ASP A 214 -3.73 -19.16 4.46
CA ASP A 214 -3.07 -19.57 5.71
C ASP A 214 -1.77 -18.80 5.94
N GLU A 215 -1.05 -18.47 4.86
CA GLU A 215 0.22 -17.76 4.86
C GLU A 215 0.09 -16.43 4.11
N PHE A 216 0.82 -15.42 4.58
CA PHE A 216 0.90 -14.11 3.96
C PHE A 216 2.30 -13.90 3.39
N LEU A 217 2.47 -12.89 2.54
CA LEU A 217 3.76 -12.57 1.90
C LEU A 217 4.74 -11.90 2.87
N SER A 218 4.22 -11.09 3.78
CA SER A 218 5.03 -10.37 4.77
C SER A 218 5.58 -11.31 5.84
N PRO A 219 6.87 -11.18 6.23
CA PRO A 219 7.49 -12.08 7.20
C PRO A 219 6.90 -11.99 8.62
N PHE A 220 6.16 -10.90 8.91
CA PHE A 220 5.52 -10.67 10.20
C PHE A 220 3.98 -10.85 10.15
N LEU A 221 3.41 -11.23 9.00
CA LEU A 221 1.97 -11.50 8.88
C LEU A 221 1.72 -12.99 8.60
N PRO A 222 0.61 -13.54 9.09
CA PRO A 222 -0.41 -12.89 9.92
C PRO A 222 -0.07 -12.85 11.42
N GLY A 223 1.09 -13.37 11.87
CA GLY A 223 1.45 -13.53 13.28
C GLY A 223 1.50 -12.21 14.07
N GLY A 224 1.96 -11.13 13.43
CA GLY A 224 2.04 -9.79 14.04
C GLY A 224 0.72 -9.01 14.06
N LEU A 225 -0.39 -9.62 13.66
CA LEU A 225 -1.71 -8.98 13.63
C LEU A 225 -2.67 -9.70 14.60
N ALA A 226 -3.00 -9.05 15.71
CA ALA A 226 -4.12 -9.42 16.57
C ALA A 226 -5.41 -8.74 16.09
N ASP A 227 -6.56 -9.32 16.34
CA ASP A 227 -7.89 -8.73 16.12
C ASP A 227 -8.10 -8.13 14.72
N GLY A 228 -7.52 -8.75 13.69
CA GLY A 228 -7.59 -8.24 12.31
C GLY A 228 -9.00 -8.23 11.75
N GLU A 229 -9.45 -7.06 11.29
CA GLU A 229 -10.75 -6.86 10.65
C GLU A 229 -10.58 -6.38 9.21
N ALA A 230 -11.43 -6.87 8.33
CA ALA A 230 -11.49 -6.47 6.93
C ALA A 230 -12.55 -5.37 6.71
N TYR A 231 -12.19 -4.38 5.91
CA TYR A 231 -13.07 -3.29 5.48
C TYR A 231 -12.98 -3.11 3.97
N LEU A 232 -14.11 -3.04 3.28
CA LEU A 232 -14.15 -2.67 1.88
C LEU A 232 -13.72 -1.21 1.68
N LEU A 233 -13.38 -0.83 0.45
CA LEU A 233 -12.93 0.54 0.16
C LEU A 233 -13.99 1.59 0.46
N ASP A 234 -15.27 1.26 0.36
CA ASP A 234 -16.38 2.14 0.70
C ASP A 234 -16.62 2.34 2.21
N GLY A 235 -15.78 1.68 3.05
CA GLY A 235 -15.88 1.71 4.50
C GLY A 235 -16.76 0.61 5.11
N THR A 236 -17.37 -0.26 4.29
CA THR A 236 -18.17 -1.39 4.80
C THR A 236 -17.30 -2.31 5.65
N ARG A 237 -17.61 -2.44 6.94
CA ARG A 237 -16.95 -3.36 7.85
C ARG A 237 -17.44 -4.78 7.62
N LEU A 238 -16.54 -5.69 7.31
CA LEU A 238 -16.85 -7.12 7.11
C LEU A 238 -16.66 -7.94 8.40
N GLY A 239 -15.96 -7.37 9.41
CA GLY A 239 -15.62 -8.04 10.66
C GLY A 239 -14.27 -8.78 10.60
N PRO A 240 -14.03 -9.74 11.53
CA PRO A 240 -12.77 -10.45 11.60
C PRO A 240 -12.45 -11.15 10.28
N TYR A 241 -11.30 -10.83 9.67
CA TYR A 241 -10.98 -11.25 8.30
C TYR A 241 -11.02 -12.77 8.11
N ARG A 242 -10.60 -13.55 9.11
CA ARG A 242 -10.60 -15.02 9.08
C ARG A 242 -12.01 -15.62 9.05
N THR A 243 -13.03 -14.87 9.48
CA THR A 243 -14.42 -15.32 9.55
C THR A 243 -15.30 -14.62 8.52
N VAL A 244 -14.73 -13.78 7.67
CA VAL A 244 -15.45 -13.22 6.51
C VAL A 244 -15.88 -14.39 5.65
N SER A 245 -17.09 -14.84 5.89
CA SER A 245 -17.69 -15.89 5.11
C SER A 245 -18.52 -15.30 3.98
N ALA A 246 -18.77 -16.15 3.06
CA ALA A 246 -19.48 -15.99 1.85
C ALA A 246 -20.90 -15.39 1.90
N THR A 247 -21.35 -14.85 3.01
CA THR A 247 -22.75 -14.45 3.19
C THR A 247 -22.88 -13.05 3.77
N HIS A 248 -22.44 -12.02 3.02
CA HIS A 248 -22.94 -10.68 3.32
C HIS A 248 -24.11 -10.35 2.38
N ARG A 249 -25.19 -9.91 3.00
CA ARG A 249 -26.48 -9.57 2.40
C ARG A 249 -26.43 -8.36 1.50
#